data_dd6e8aa155b4ae2af137c523c8063345
#
_entry.id   dd6e8aa155b4ae2af137c523c8063345
#
_cell.length_a   1.000
_cell.length_b   1.000
_cell.length_c   1.000
_cell.angle_alpha   90.00
_cell.angle_beta   90.00
_cell.angle_gamma   90.00
#
_symmetry.space_group_name_H-M   'P 1'
#
loop_
_entity.id
_entity.type
_entity.pdbx_description
1 polymer ?
#
loop_
_entity_poly.entity_id
_entity_poly.type
_entity_poly.pdbx_seq_one_letter_code
_entity_poly.pdbx_strand_id
1 'polypeptide(L)'
;EQADFVLVIPDNFSEDALQSGQIELSLYLNDAGLNMVRRRLDKIVDVYAERSQQKAFASLELDESQQQALIEPIVIKKVDVADKRENWGEKIGGMIPYFIFMLCLQGAMIPATDLGAGEKERGTLETLLISPIERHKLVLGKFLTIALAGATSALITVSSMAVWGLVISQGMAIKMVSEFMSAINAIDFVLMFLMLVPVVAIFSAVLLSLSIYARSFKEAQGYMTPLVFAVIVPVMLAMLPGVELKGGWAWVPLTNVALAIKELIKGTMDYFQLFAIFSSTAVIAGALLYFCVYWFNKEKVLFR
;
A
#
# COMPACT_ATOMS: atom_id res chain seq x y z
N GLU A 1 -23.68 -6.94 -44.25
CA GLU A 1 -22.70 -6.03 -43.60
C GLU A 1 -22.79 -6.26 -42.11
N GLN A 2 -21.71 -6.73 -41.49
CA GLN A 2 -21.64 -6.83 -40.05
C GLN A 2 -21.22 -5.45 -39.52
N ALA A 3 -22.18 -4.74 -38.91
CA ALA A 3 -21.90 -3.48 -38.24
C ALA A 3 -21.40 -3.78 -36.82
N ASP A 4 -20.30 -3.15 -36.41
CA ASP A 4 -19.73 -3.29 -35.06
C ASP A 4 -20.63 -2.68 -33.99
N PHE A 5 -21.47 -1.71 -34.36
CA PHE A 5 -22.48 -1.11 -33.48
C PHE A 5 -23.65 -0.56 -34.29
N VAL A 6 -24.80 -0.44 -33.66
CA VAL A 6 -26.01 0.16 -34.26
C VAL A 6 -26.59 1.16 -33.26
N LEU A 7 -26.72 2.40 -33.68
CA LEU A 7 -27.41 3.45 -32.91
C LEU A 7 -28.81 3.67 -33.54
N VAL A 8 -29.82 3.46 -32.75
CA VAL A 8 -31.23 3.71 -33.18
C VAL A 8 -31.64 5.09 -32.67
N ILE A 9 -31.98 5.95 -33.61
CA ILE A 9 -32.52 7.28 -33.33
C ILE A 9 -34.03 7.20 -33.52
N PRO A 10 -34.85 7.58 -32.53
CA PRO A 10 -36.30 7.51 -32.63
C PRO A 10 -36.84 8.59 -33.56
N ASP A 11 -38.00 8.33 -34.16
CA ASP A 11 -38.64 9.24 -35.15
C ASP A 11 -39.04 10.61 -34.53
N ASN A 12 -39.20 10.67 -33.21
CA ASN A 12 -39.50 11.89 -32.47
C ASN A 12 -38.27 12.71 -32.11
N PHE A 13 -37.11 12.38 -32.68
CA PHE A 13 -35.87 13.13 -32.41
C PHE A 13 -36.01 14.56 -32.96
N SER A 14 -35.93 15.53 -32.05
CA SER A 14 -35.96 16.96 -32.37
C SER A 14 -34.84 17.70 -31.64
N GLU A 15 -34.33 18.75 -32.29
CA GLU A 15 -33.39 19.66 -31.64
C GLU A 15 -34.04 20.54 -30.55
N ASP A 16 -35.36 20.61 -30.53
CA ASP A 16 -36.10 21.39 -29.54
C ASP A 16 -36.51 20.50 -28.36
N ALA A 17 -35.71 20.56 -27.29
CA ALA A 17 -35.95 19.79 -26.09
C ALA A 17 -37.25 20.10 -25.37
N LEU A 18 -37.83 21.30 -25.60
CA LEU A 18 -39.10 21.68 -25.00
C LEU A 18 -40.29 21.00 -25.69
N GLN A 19 -40.15 20.65 -26.99
CA GLN A 19 -41.18 19.94 -27.73
C GLN A 19 -41.05 18.43 -27.65
N SER A 20 -39.83 17.91 -27.70
CA SER A 20 -39.55 16.47 -27.73
C SER A 20 -39.51 15.82 -26.35
N GLY A 21 -39.25 16.59 -25.28
CA GLY A 21 -39.01 16.04 -23.96
C GLY A 21 -37.69 15.25 -23.89
N GLN A 22 -37.62 14.31 -22.97
CA GLN A 22 -36.44 13.43 -22.85
C GLN A 22 -36.45 12.40 -23.98
N ILE A 23 -35.34 12.34 -24.74
CA ILE A 23 -35.18 11.41 -25.86
C ILE A 23 -34.25 10.28 -25.42
N GLU A 24 -34.68 9.05 -25.65
CA GLU A 24 -33.87 7.85 -25.35
C GLU A 24 -33.27 7.30 -26.66
N LEU A 25 -31.95 7.25 -26.72
CA LEU A 25 -31.21 6.65 -27.84
C LEU A 25 -30.82 5.22 -27.49
N SER A 26 -31.19 4.25 -28.33
CA SER A 26 -30.81 2.85 -28.11
C SER A 26 -29.52 2.50 -28.86
N LEU A 27 -28.49 2.15 -28.13
CA LEU A 27 -27.19 1.72 -28.66
C LEU A 27 -27.04 0.21 -28.51
N TYR A 28 -26.98 -0.49 -29.65
CA TYR A 28 -26.65 -1.92 -29.69
C TYR A 28 -25.16 -2.09 -30.03
N LEU A 29 -24.39 -2.63 -29.15
CA LEU A 29 -22.96 -2.89 -29.35
C LEU A 29 -22.54 -4.20 -28.66
N ASN A 30 -21.50 -4.82 -29.20
CA ASN A 30 -20.86 -5.97 -28.56
C ASN A 30 -19.86 -5.43 -27.53
N ASP A 31 -20.20 -5.53 -26.24
CA ASP A 31 -19.47 -4.90 -25.12
C ASP A 31 -18.05 -5.47 -24.88
N ALA A 32 -17.68 -6.56 -25.53
CA ALA A 32 -16.40 -7.25 -25.32
C ALA A 32 -15.13 -6.49 -25.79
N GLY A 33 -15.23 -5.26 -26.32
CA GLY A 33 -14.07 -4.49 -26.78
C GLY A 33 -14.32 -3.03 -27.17
N LEU A 34 -15.54 -2.53 -27.11
CA LEU A 34 -15.93 -1.25 -27.71
C LEU A 34 -16.17 -0.09 -26.70
N ASN A 35 -15.60 -0.16 -25.49
CA ASN A 35 -15.66 0.94 -24.52
C ASN A 35 -15.20 2.30 -25.06
N MET A 36 -14.34 2.29 -26.09
CA MET A 36 -13.86 3.52 -26.73
C MET A 36 -14.93 4.15 -27.63
N VAL A 37 -15.73 3.36 -28.31
CA VAL A 37 -16.84 3.84 -29.16
C VAL A 37 -17.93 4.45 -28.29
N ARG A 38 -18.30 3.77 -27.20
CA ARG A 38 -19.25 4.30 -26.22
C ARG A 38 -18.81 5.66 -25.66
N ARG A 39 -17.57 5.79 -25.20
CA ARG A 39 -17.03 7.07 -24.68
C ARG A 39 -17.03 8.19 -25.71
N ARG A 40 -16.83 7.88 -27.01
CA ARG A 40 -16.90 8.89 -28.08
C ARG A 40 -18.33 9.31 -28.36
N LEU A 41 -19.26 8.36 -28.35
CA LEU A 41 -20.70 8.65 -28.49
C LEU A 41 -21.19 9.46 -27.31
N ASP A 42 -20.88 9.10 -26.08
CA ASP A 42 -21.24 9.86 -24.88
C ASP A 42 -20.80 11.33 -25.02
N LYS A 43 -19.54 11.59 -25.44
CA LYS A 43 -19.06 12.95 -25.68
C LYS A 43 -19.83 13.72 -26.75
N ILE A 44 -20.26 13.04 -27.84
CA ILE A 44 -21.05 13.68 -28.91
C ILE A 44 -22.45 14.00 -28.40
N VAL A 45 -23.04 13.07 -27.67
CA VAL A 45 -24.38 13.24 -27.08
C VAL A 45 -24.35 14.37 -26.03
N ASP A 46 -23.30 14.45 -25.20
CA ASP A 46 -23.13 15.52 -24.22
C ASP A 46 -23.08 16.90 -24.88
N VAL A 47 -22.27 17.06 -25.95
CA VAL A 47 -22.19 18.34 -26.70
C VAL A 47 -23.52 18.69 -27.35
N TYR A 48 -24.26 17.69 -27.83
CA TYR A 48 -25.59 17.93 -28.43
C TYR A 48 -26.61 18.30 -27.36
N ALA A 49 -26.57 17.60 -26.20
CA ALA A 49 -27.44 17.90 -25.06
C ALA A 49 -27.22 19.33 -24.54
N GLU A 50 -25.96 19.74 -24.38
CA GLU A 50 -25.60 21.11 -23.97
C GLU A 50 -26.17 22.16 -24.94
N ARG A 51 -26.07 21.95 -26.26
CA ARG A 51 -26.63 22.86 -27.26
C ARG A 51 -28.14 22.93 -27.20
N SER A 52 -28.79 21.79 -27.04
CA SER A 52 -30.24 21.70 -26.92
C SER A 52 -30.75 22.41 -25.66
N GLN A 53 -30.07 22.22 -24.55
CA GLN A 53 -30.33 22.91 -23.26
C GLN A 53 -30.17 24.44 -23.40
N GLN A 54 -29.06 24.89 -24.02
CA GLN A 54 -28.83 26.33 -24.23
C GLN A 54 -29.95 26.98 -25.10
N LYS A 55 -30.42 26.29 -26.16
CA LYS A 55 -31.53 26.76 -26.95
C LYS A 55 -32.83 26.84 -26.13
N ALA A 56 -33.11 25.82 -25.32
CA ALA A 56 -34.25 25.79 -24.44
C ALA A 56 -34.22 26.91 -23.39
N PHE A 57 -33.07 27.14 -22.75
CA PHE A 57 -32.90 28.20 -21.78
C PHE A 57 -33.03 29.59 -22.40
N ALA A 58 -32.49 29.79 -23.62
CA ALA A 58 -32.64 31.05 -24.35
C ALA A 58 -34.14 31.35 -24.71
N SER A 59 -34.91 30.31 -25.03
CA SER A 59 -36.36 30.46 -25.35
C SER A 59 -37.20 30.77 -24.11
N LEU A 60 -36.69 30.41 -22.89
CA LEU A 60 -37.37 30.68 -21.63
C LEU A 60 -36.93 31.98 -20.98
N GLU A 61 -36.00 32.74 -21.62
CA GLU A 61 -35.45 34.01 -21.08
C GLU A 61 -34.87 33.88 -19.68
N LEU A 62 -34.27 32.72 -19.36
CA LEU A 62 -33.71 32.46 -18.05
C LEU A 62 -32.31 33.10 -17.89
N ASP A 63 -32.09 33.73 -16.75
CA ASP A 63 -30.79 34.22 -16.34
C ASP A 63 -29.81 33.06 -16.04
N GLU A 64 -28.51 33.29 -16.17
CA GLU A 64 -27.47 32.26 -15.93
C GLU A 64 -27.59 31.58 -14.56
N SER A 65 -27.94 32.32 -13.52
CA SER A 65 -28.16 31.78 -12.17
C SER A 65 -29.39 30.87 -12.10
N GLN A 66 -30.46 31.17 -12.86
CA GLN A 66 -31.65 30.33 -12.95
C GLN A 66 -31.39 29.09 -13.80
N GLN A 67 -30.61 29.21 -14.85
CA GLN A 67 -30.20 28.06 -15.69
C GLN A 67 -29.37 27.07 -14.84
N GLN A 68 -28.38 27.56 -14.06
CA GLN A 68 -27.62 26.70 -13.16
C GLN A 68 -28.48 26.07 -12.07
N ALA A 69 -29.42 26.82 -11.50
CA ALA A 69 -30.34 26.29 -10.50
C ALA A 69 -31.29 25.22 -11.05
N LEU A 70 -31.61 25.23 -12.35
CA LEU A 70 -32.40 24.17 -13.00
C LEU A 70 -31.59 22.92 -13.33
N ILE A 71 -30.28 23.08 -13.66
CA ILE A 71 -29.38 21.96 -13.95
C ILE A 71 -28.92 21.29 -12.65
N GLU A 72 -28.51 22.09 -11.67
CA GLU A 72 -28.04 21.63 -10.37
C GLU A 72 -28.72 22.43 -9.25
N PRO A 73 -29.97 22.07 -8.87
CA PRO A 73 -30.73 22.80 -7.87
C PRO A 73 -30.11 22.79 -6.48
N ILE A 74 -29.25 21.85 -6.21
CA ILE A 74 -28.55 21.72 -4.92
C ILE A 74 -27.07 21.40 -5.18
N VAL A 75 -26.20 22.35 -4.93
CA VAL A 75 -24.75 22.15 -5.00
C VAL A 75 -24.21 21.90 -3.60
N ILE A 76 -23.63 20.72 -3.40
CA ILE A 76 -22.90 20.42 -2.17
C ILE A 76 -21.50 21.04 -2.29
N LYS A 77 -21.31 22.21 -1.68
CA LYS A 77 -19.96 22.81 -1.57
C LYS A 77 -19.15 22.04 -0.56
N LYS A 78 -18.24 21.20 -1.03
CA LYS A 78 -17.29 20.50 -0.15
C LYS A 78 -16.33 21.54 0.44
N VAL A 79 -16.49 21.83 1.72
CA VAL A 79 -15.51 22.60 2.51
C VAL A 79 -14.64 21.59 3.24
N ASP A 80 -13.38 21.53 2.87
CA ASP A 80 -12.41 20.68 3.54
C ASP A 80 -11.99 21.36 4.85
N VAL A 81 -12.37 20.76 5.98
CA VAL A 81 -12.11 21.25 7.34
C VAL A 81 -10.92 20.51 7.95
N ALA A 82 -10.43 19.44 7.29
CA ALA A 82 -9.30 18.66 7.75
C ALA A 82 -7.99 19.42 7.54
N ASP A 83 -7.09 19.30 8.51
CA ASP A 83 -5.75 19.84 8.39
C ASP A 83 -4.99 19.23 7.20
N LYS A 84 -4.06 19.99 6.63
CA LYS A 84 -3.21 19.50 5.52
C LYS A 84 -2.52 18.18 5.86
N ARG A 85 -2.09 18.01 7.11
CA ARG A 85 -1.46 16.81 7.64
C ARG A 85 -2.41 15.60 7.59
N GLU A 86 -3.64 15.76 8.04
CA GLU A 86 -4.66 14.72 8.04
C GLU A 86 -5.00 14.27 6.61
N ASN A 87 -5.15 15.23 5.70
CA ASN A 87 -5.39 14.95 4.27
C ASN A 87 -4.25 14.15 3.62
N TRP A 88 -3.00 14.51 3.89
CA TRP A 88 -1.84 13.77 3.40
C TRP A 88 -1.77 12.38 4.02
N GLY A 89 -2.02 12.27 5.32
CA GLY A 89 -2.04 11.00 6.03
C GLY A 89 -3.11 10.04 5.51
N GLU A 90 -4.29 10.53 5.15
CA GLU A 90 -5.34 9.67 4.58
C GLU A 90 -5.00 9.20 3.16
N LYS A 91 -4.41 10.06 2.33
CA LYS A 91 -4.07 9.74 0.93
C LYS A 91 -2.86 8.82 0.79
N ILE A 92 -1.81 9.06 1.57
CA ILE A 92 -0.48 8.42 1.38
C ILE A 92 -0.08 7.60 2.61
N GLY A 93 -0.63 7.89 3.79
CA GLY A 93 -0.20 7.29 5.05
C GLY A 93 -0.27 5.76 5.09
N GLY A 94 -1.22 5.15 4.41
CA GLY A 94 -1.30 3.69 4.30
C GLY A 94 -0.29 3.09 3.32
N MET A 95 0.16 3.84 2.31
CA MET A 95 1.12 3.36 1.31
C MET A 95 2.54 3.27 1.88
N ILE A 96 2.91 4.19 2.76
CA ILE A 96 4.26 4.27 3.33
C ILE A 96 4.65 3.00 4.08
N PRO A 97 3.89 2.51 5.07
CA PRO A 97 4.21 1.27 5.77
C PRO A 97 4.22 0.06 4.83
N TYR A 98 3.34 0.03 3.81
CA TYR A 98 3.33 -1.02 2.81
C TYR A 98 4.67 -1.13 2.08
N PHE A 99 5.16 -0.03 1.52
CA PHE A 99 6.44 -0.04 0.82
C PHE A 99 7.60 -0.39 1.75
N ILE A 100 7.65 0.20 2.94
CA ILE A 100 8.73 -0.05 3.89
C ILE A 100 8.76 -1.51 4.34
N PHE A 101 7.61 -2.10 4.69
CA PHE A 101 7.54 -3.50 5.11
C PHE A 101 7.96 -4.45 3.99
N MET A 102 7.50 -4.19 2.75
CA MET A 102 7.89 -4.99 1.59
C MET A 102 9.38 -4.89 1.30
N LEU A 103 9.96 -3.70 1.37
CA LEU A 103 11.39 -3.50 1.14
C LEU A 103 12.25 -4.13 2.23
N CYS A 104 11.84 -4.02 3.50
CA CYS A 104 12.50 -4.71 4.61
C CYS A 104 12.47 -6.23 4.43
N LEU A 105 11.30 -6.78 4.07
CA LEU A 105 11.15 -8.22 3.85
C LEU A 105 12.02 -8.71 2.70
N GLN A 106 11.95 -8.04 1.55
CA GLN A 106 12.73 -8.39 0.37
C GLN A 106 14.24 -8.30 0.60
N GLY A 107 14.69 -7.23 1.25
CA GLY A 107 16.10 -7.04 1.57
C GLY A 107 16.65 -8.08 2.57
N ALA A 108 15.78 -8.62 3.43
CA ALA A 108 16.12 -9.65 4.41
C ALA A 108 16.09 -11.07 3.81
N MET A 109 15.35 -11.33 2.73
CA MET A 109 15.15 -12.67 2.17
C MET A 109 16.44 -13.32 1.68
N ILE A 110 17.26 -12.61 0.91
CA ILE A 110 18.51 -13.16 0.34
C ILE A 110 19.51 -13.50 1.44
N PRO A 111 19.85 -12.59 2.36
CA PRO A 111 20.74 -12.92 3.47
C PRO A 111 20.21 -14.04 4.37
N ALA A 112 18.90 -14.08 4.62
CA ALA A 112 18.29 -15.16 5.38
C ALA A 112 18.45 -16.52 4.70
N THR A 113 18.24 -16.57 3.40
CA THR A 113 18.41 -17.80 2.62
C THR A 113 19.86 -18.26 2.62
N ASP A 114 20.80 -17.33 2.44
CA ASP A 114 22.23 -17.65 2.38
C ASP A 114 22.79 -18.11 3.72
N LEU A 115 22.45 -17.43 4.81
CA LEU A 115 22.91 -17.74 6.18
C LEU A 115 22.23 -18.97 6.82
N GLY A 116 21.11 -19.41 6.30
CA GLY A 116 20.42 -20.62 6.76
C GLY A 116 20.66 -21.80 5.82
N ALA A 117 19.90 -21.89 4.74
CA ALA A 117 19.94 -23.00 3.78
C ALA A 117 21.24 -23.00 2.96
N GLY A 118 21.79 -21.83 2.61
CA GLY A 118 23.02 -21.73 1.84
C GLY A 118 24.24 -22.32 2.56
N GLU A 119 24.35 -22.14 3.87
CA GLU A 119 25.42 -22.77 4.64
C GLU A 119 25.29 -24.29 4.71
N LYS A 120 24.06 -24.83 4.77
CA LYS A 120 23.82 -26.28 4.69
C LYS A 120 24.23 -26.82 3.32
N GLU A 121 23.81 -26.18 2.26
CA GLU A 121 24.09 -26.61 0.88
C GLU A 121 25.61 -26.62 0.58
N ARG A 122 26.35 -25.67 1.15
CA ARG A 122 27.82 -25.58 1.01
C ARG A 122 28.59 -26.47 2.02
N GLY A 123 27.91 -27.12 2.96
CA GLY A 123 28.55 -27.91 4.00
C GLY A 123 29.32 -27.09 5.06
N THR A 124 29.17 -25.75 5.03
CA THR A 124 29.88 -24.87 5.99
C THR A 124 29.21 -24.82 7.36
N LEU A 125 27.98 -25.27 7.49
CA LEU A 125 27.24 -25.32 8.73
C LEU A 125 27.95 -26.25 9.74
N GLU A 126 28.48 -27.40 9.29
CA GLU A 126 29.20 -28.36 10.14
C GLU A 126 30.44 -27.71 10.74
N THR A 127 31.20 -26.96 9.96
CA THR A 127 32.39 -26.22 10.41
C THR A 127 32.01 -25.18 11.48
N LEU A 128 30.90 -24.50 11.31
CA LEU A 128 30.39 -23.53 12.29
C LEU A 128 29.98 -24.20 13.62
N LEU A 129 29.39 -25.39 13.56
CA LEU A 129 28.94 -26.13 14.75
C LEU A 129 30.07 -26.72 15.56
N ILE A 130 31.24 -26.97 14.96
CA ILE A 130 32.45 -27.44 15.66
C ILE A 130 33.19 -26.27 16.36
N SER A 131 32.88 -25.02 15.97
CA SER A 131 33.49 -23.85 16.59
C SER A 131 33.10 -23.73 18.09
N PRO A 132 33.99 -23.19 18.97
CA PRO A 132 33.71 -23.06 20.39
C PRO A 132 32.73 -21.92 20.73
N ILE A 133 31.77 -21.64 19.81
CA ILE A 133 30.79 -20.59 19.96
C ILE A 133 29.46 -21.24 20.36
N GLU A 134 28.78 -20.64 21.34
CA GLU A 134 27.48 -21.10 21.78
C GLU A 134 26.43 -20.93 20.66
N ARG A 135 25.61 -21.94 20.41
CA ARG A 135 24.64 -21.98 19.31
C ARG A 135 23.69 -20.78 19.30
N HIS A 136 23.27 -20.30 20.48
CA HIS A 136 22.39 -19.11 20.55
C HIS A 136 23.09 -17.83 20.07
N LYS A 137 24.40 -17.67 20.28
CA LYS A 137 25.15 -16.52 19.76
C LYS A 137 25.28 -16.57 18.25
N LEU A 138 25.42 -17.77 17.66
CA LEU A 138 25.38 -17.94 16.19
C LEU A 138 24.05 -17.54 15.61
N VAL A 139 22.94 -17.97 16.21
CA VAL A 139 21.59 -17.59 15.75
C VAL A 139 21.38 -16.09 15.88
N LEU A 140 21.78 -15.48 17.00
CA LEU A 140 21.67 -14.03 17.20
C LEU A 140 22.52 -13.26 16.19
N GLY A 141 23.74 -13.71 15.87
CA GLY A 141 24.56 -13.09 14.83
C GLY A 141 23.90 -13.13 13.46
N LYS A 142 23.38 -14.30 13.06
CA LYS A 142 22.61 -14.46 11.79
C LYS A 142 21.37 -13.58 11.78
N PHE A 143 20.60 -13.61 12.86
CA PHE A 143 19.40 -12.77 13.01
C PHE A 143 19.71 -11.29 12.86
N LEU A 144 20.75 -10.77 13.54
CA LEU A 144 21.15 -9.36 13.43
C LEU A 144 21.62 -9.00 12.01
N THR A 145 22.36 -9.88 11.36
CA THR A 145 22.80 -9.67 9.98
C THR A 145 21.60 -9.54 9.03
N ILE A 146 20.60 -10.42 9.16
CA ILE A 146 19.39 -10.41 8.36
C ILE A 146 18.57 -9.13 8.65
N ALA A 147 18.43 -8.77 9.92
CA ALA A 147 17.70 -7.58 10.34
C ALA A 147 18.35 -6.29 9.78
N LEU A 148 19.67 -6.17 9.91
CA LEU A 148 20.41 -5.03 9.38
C LEU A 148 20.32 -4.96 7.84
N ALA A 149 20.43 -6.09 7.15
CA ALA A 149 20.30 -6.13 5.69
C ALA A 149 18.91 -5.67 5.22
N GLY A 150 17.84 -6.15 5.88
CA GLY A 150 16.47 -5.72 5.57
C GLY A 150 16.25 -4.23 5.82
N ALA A 151 16.66 -3.73 6.97
CA ALA A 151 16.54 -2.32 7.32
C ALA A 151 17.36 -1.42 6.36
N THR A 152 18.59 -1.80 6.07
CA THR A 152 19.47 -1.05 5.15
C THR A 152 18.94 -1.04 3.73
N SER A 153 18.43 -2.18 3.25
CA SER A 153 17.81 -2.27 1.92
C SER A 153 16.63 -1.32 1.76
N ALA A 154 15.75 -1.26 2.76
CA ALA A 154 14.64 -0.33 2.76
C ALA A 154 15.11 1.13 2.76
N LEU A 155 16.08 1.48 3.61
CA LEU A 155 16.67 2.84 3.66
C LEU A 155 17.27 3.25 2.32
N ILE A 156 18.08 2.41 1.70
CA ILE A 156 18.73 2.71 0.41
C ILE A 156 17.68 2.90 -0.67
N THR A 157 16.68 2.01 -0.74
CA THR A 157 15.65 2.07 -1.76
C THR A 157 14.77 3.31 -1.62
N VAL A 158 14.32 3.63 -0.40
CA VAL A 158 13.52 4.84 -0.14
C VAL A 158 14.32 6.09 -0.48
N SER A 159 15.60 6.16 -0.07
CA SER A 159 16.48 7.29 -0.40
C SER A 159 16.70 7.42 -1.91
N SER A 160 16.92 6.31 -2.61
CA SER A 160 17.08 6.27 -4.06
C SER A 160 15.80 6.74 -4.78
N MET A 161 14.63 6.27 -4.34
CA MET A 161 13.34 6.72 -4.90
C MET A 161 13.13 8.22 -4.70
N ALA A 162 13.48 8.75 -3.53
CA ALA A 162 13.38 10.18 -3.25
C ALA A 162 14.28 11.01 -4.19
N VAL A 163 15.55 10.61 -4.37
CA VAL A 163 16.50 11.26 -5.28
C VAL A 163 15.99 11.24 -6.72
N TRP A 164 15.61 10.07 -7.23
CA TRP A 164 15.10 9.94 -8.60
C TRP A 164 13.77 10.68 -8.80
N GLY A 165 12.89 10.64 -7.81
CA GLY A 165 11.63 11.40 -7.83
C GLY A 165 11.88 12.90 -8.00
N LEU A 166 12.85 13.47 -7.28
CA LEU A 166 13.24 14.87 -7.41
C LEU A 166 13.84 15.19 -8.79
N VAL A 167 14.69 14.32 -9.32
CA VAL A 167 15.33 14.50 -10.62
C VAL A 167 14.33 14.44 -11.78
N ILE A 168 13.48 13.40 -11.81
CA ILE A 168 12.53 13.18 -12.91
C ILE A 168 11.42 14.23 -12.91
N SER A 169 10.98 14.68 -11.75
CA SER A 169 9.88 15.65 -11.64
C SER A 169 10.25 17.07 -12.02
N GLN A 170 11.53 17.33 -12.34
CA GLN A 170 12.04 18.68 -12.67
C GLN A 170 11.64 19.75 -11.64
N GLY A 171 11.55 19.36 -10.39
CA GLY A 171 11.19 20.24 -9.29
C GLY A 171 9.70 20.30 -8.94
N MET A 172 8.79 19.72 -9.71
CA MET A 172 7.37 19.66 -9.34
C MET A 172 7.12 18.79 -8.09
N ALA A 173 7.86 17.70 -7.94
CA ALA A 173 7.79 16.87 -6.73
C ALA A 173 8.36 17.58 -5.50
N ILE A 174 9.22 18.61 -5.65
CA ILE A 174 9.77 19.36 -4.52
C ILE A 174 8.65 20.00 -3.72
N LYS A 175 7.65 20.59 -4.36
CA LYS A 175 6.51 21.20 -3.66
C LYS A 175 5.73 20.16 -2.88
N MET A 176 5.42 19.03 -3.49
CA MET A 176 4.70 17.94 -2.86
C MET A 176 5.47 17.34 -1.68
N VAL A 177 6.77 17.08 -1.87
CA VAL A 177 7.65 16.56 -0.81
C VAL A 177 7.83 17.60 0.30
N SER A 178 8.02 18.88 -0.04
CA SER A 178 8.14 19.96 0.93
C SER A 178 6.86 20.13 1.77
N GLU A 179 5.69 20.08 1.15
CA GLU A 179 4.42 20.15 1.85
C GLU A 179 4.24 18.94 2.79
N PHE A 180 4.56 17.75 2.32
CA PHE A 180 4.52 16.54 3.14
C PHE A 180 5.50 16.62 4.32
N MET A 181 6.77 17.00 4.07
CA MET A 181 7.79 17.14 5.10
C MET A 181 7.46 18.24 6.12
N SER A 182 6.86 19.35 5.68
CA SER A 182 6.44 20.42 6.58
C SER A 182 5.23 20.04 7.45
N ALA A 183 4.46 19.04 7.03
CA ALA A 183 3.30 18.55 7.75
C ALA A 183 3.66 17.57 8.87
N ILE A 184 4.84 16.90 8.80
CA ILE A 184 5.25 15.87 9.76
C ILE A 184 6.37 16.41 10.65
N ASN A 185 6.26 16.20 11.97
CA ASN A 185 7.31 16.60 12.91
C ASN A 185 8.49 15.62 12.88
N ALA A 186 9.69 16.11 13.18
CA ALA A 186 10.89 15.27 13.26
C ALA A 186 10.74 14.10 14.29
N ILE A 187 10.00 14.32 15.38
CA ILE A 187 9.71 13.30 16.38
C ILE A 187 8.89 12.17 15.79
N ASP A 188 7.89 12.49 14.95
CA ASP A 188 7.04 11.47 14.32
C ASP A 188 7.86 10.56 13.40
N PHE A 189 8.85 11.10 12.68
CA PHE A 189 9.79 10.31 11.88
C PHE A 189 10.59 9.34 12.74
N VAL A 190 11.12 9.80 13.88
CA VAL A 190 11.87 8.93 14.81
C VAL A 190 10.97 7.83 15.36
N LEU A 191 9.73 8.16 15.72
CA LEU A 191 8.75 7.18 16.21
C LEU A 191 8.36 6.16 15.12
N MET A 192 8.20 6.59 13.87
CA MET A 192 7.96 5.69 12.75
C MET A 192 9.11 4.69 12.57
N PHE A 193 10.38 5.15 12.60
CA PHE A 193 11.54 4.25 12.56
C PHE A 193 11.59 3.33 13.75
N LEU A 194 11.27 3.82 14.96
CA LEU A 194 11.24 3.00 16.16
C LEU A 194 10.22 1.86 16.02
N MET A 195 9.03 2.13 15.45
CA MET A 195 8.00 1.13 15.21
C MET A 195 8.41 0.05 14.19
N LEU A 196 9.38 0.36 13.31
CA LEU A 196 9.91 -0.64 12.37
C LEU A 196 10.81 -1.67 13.03
N VAL A 197 11.46 -1.34 14.15
CA VAL A 197 12.40 -2.25 14.83
C VAL A 197 11.77 -3.62 15.15
N PRO A 198 10.62 -3.70 15.85
CA PRO A 198 10.00 -4.99 16.12
C PRO A 198 9.47 -5.69 14.86
N VAL A 199 9.08 -4.96 13.82
CA VAL A 199 8.63 -5.54 12.53
C VAL A 199 9.80 -6.21 11.80
N VAL A 200 10.94 -5.52 11.71
CA VAL A 200 12.18 -6.09 11.13
C VAL A 200 12.61 -7.32 11.91
N ALA A 201 12.49 -7.29 13.25
CA ALA A 201 12.81 -8.43 14.10
C ALA A 201 11.87 -9.63 13.82
N ILE A 202 10.57 -9.41 13.64
CA ILE A 202 9.62 -10.47 13.24
C ILE A 202 10.04 -11.07 11.89
N PHE A 203 10.29 -10.24 10.88
CA PHE A 203 10.67 -10.73 9.56
C PHE A 203 11.96 -11.54 9.61
N SER A 204 12.97 -11.04 10.30
CA SER A 204 14.27 -11.72 10.41
C SER A 204 14.16 -13.06 11.15
N ALA A 205 13.39 -13.12 12.23
CA ALA A 205 13.17 -14.37 12.98
C ALA A 205 12.44 -15.42 12.15
N VAL A 206 11.37 -15.02 11.43
CA VAL A 206 10.58 -15.93 10.58
C VAL A 206 11.41 -16.40 9.38
N LEU A 207 12.05 -15.47 8.67
CA LEU A 207 12.88 -15.81 7.51
C LEU A 207 14.04 -16.73 7.86
N LEU A 208 14.74 -16.46 8.97
CA LEU A 208 15.81 -17.31 9.44
C LEU A 208 15.28 -18.70 9.82
N SER A 209 14.14 -18.80 10.51
CA SER A 209 13.52 -20.06 10.88
C SER A 209 13.16 -20.91 9.66
N LEU A 210 12.56 -20.30 8.65
CA LEU A 210 12.22 -20.97 7.38
C LEU A 210 13.48 -21.43 6.63
N SER A 211 14.52 -20.61 6.63
CA SER A 211 15.79 -20.93 5.96
C SER A 211 16.53 -22.07 6.65
N ILE A 212 16.55 -22.09 7.98
CA ILE A 212 17.14 -23.19 8.75
C ILE A 212 16.40 -24.52 8.51
N TYR A 213 15.11 -24.48 8.28
CA TYR A 213 14.30 -25.68 7.98
C TYR A 213 14.57 -26.23 6.58
N ALA A 214 14.87 -25.38 5.60
CA ALA A 214 15.13 -25.78 4.23
C ALA A 214 16.47 -26.54 4.08
N ARG A 215 16.54 -27.36 3.02
CA ARG A 215 17.74 -28.14 2.67
C ARG A 215 18.64 -27.43 1.65
N SER A 216 18.04 -26.60 0.81
CA SER A 216 18.73 -25.88 -0.26
C SER A 216 18.25 -24.44 -0.34
N PHE A 217 19.05 -23.60 -0.99
CA PHE A 217 18.72 -22.21 -1.27
C PHE A 217 17.37 -22.06 -1.98
N LYS A 218 17.12 -22.89 -3.00
CA LYS A 218 15.89 -22.89 -3.77
C LYS A 218 14.66 -23.29 -2.93
N GLU A 219 14.81 -24.29 -2.07
CA GLU A 219 13.74 -24.73 -1.15
C GLU A 219 13.40 -23.62 -0.16
N ALA A 220 14.41 -22.94 0.41
CA ALA A 220 14.21 -21.81 1.31
C ALA A 220 13.42 -20.68 0.65
N GLN A 221 13.77 -20.29 -0.57
CA GLN A 221 13.02 -19.29 -1.32
C GLN A 221 11.57 -19.72 -1.55
N GLY A 222 11.33 -21.00 -1.85
CA GLY A 222 9.99 -21.54 -2.00
C GLY A 222 9.14 -21.40 -0.73
N TYR A 223 9.73 -21.61 0.45
CA TYR A 223 9.04 -21.43 1.74
C TYR A 223 8.81 -19.97 2.11
N MET A 224 9.68 -19.06 1.65
CA MET A 224 9.56 -17.62 1.91
C MET A 224 8.53 -16.94 1.02
N THR A 225 8.25 -17.45 -0.17
CA THR A 225 7.28 -16.85 -1.10
C THR A 225 5.88 -16.68 -0.51
N PRO A 226 5.27 -17.67 0.17
CA PRO A 226 3.98 -17.49 0.85
C PRO A 226 4.00 -16.41 1.94
N LEU A 227 5.15 -16.19 2.59
CA LEU A 227 5.28 -15.16 3.61
C LEU A 227 5.08 -13.75 3.03
N VAL A 228 5.49 -13.52 1.79
CA VAL A 228 5.25 -12.24 1.11
C VAL A 228 3.75 -11.93 1.06
N PHE A 229 2.93 -12.91 0.69
CA PHE A 229 1.47 -12.74 0.67
C PHE A 229 0.90 -12.58 2.08
N ALA A 230 1.44 -13.30 3.06
CA ALA A 230 1.03 -13.19 4.47
C ALA A 230 1.31 -11.80 5.05
N VAL A 231 2.31 -11.07 4.53
CA VAL A 231 2.61 -9.68 4.92
C VAL A 231 1.78 -8.68 4.13
N ILE A 232 1.57 -8.92 2.82
CA ILE A 232 0.80 -8.01 1.96
C ILE A 232 -0.62 -7.83 2.50
N VAL A 233 -1.32 -8.91 2.84
CA VAL A 233 -2.73 -8.85 3.22
C VAL A 233 -2.98 -7.96 4.45
N PRO A 234 -2.30 -8.13 5.60
CA PRO A 234 -2.48 -7.25 6.76
C PRO A 234 -2.17 -5.79 6.47
N VAL A 235 -1.16 -5.52 5.65
CA VAL A 235 -0.76 -4.15 5.36
C VAL A 235 -1.70 -3.49 4.35
N MET A 236 -2.21 -4.22 3.36
CA MET A 236 -3.25 -3.72 2.46
C MET A 236 -4.54 -3.37 3.19
N LEU A 237 -4.89 -4.10 4.24
CA LEU A 237 -6.05 -3.75 5.07
C LEU A 237 -5.89 -2.37 5.71
N ALA A 238 -4.67 -1.99 6.12
CA ALA A 238 -4.39 -0.66 6.66
C ALA A 238 -4.51 0.46 5.61
N MET A 239 -4.42 0.13 4.31
CA MET A 239 -4.59 1.10 3.22
C MET A 239 -6.06 1.42 2.90
N LEU A 240 -7.00 0.59 3.34
CA LEU A 240 -8.40 0.80 3.05
C LEU A 240 -8.90 2.10 3.70
N PRO A 241 -9.71 2.91 2.98
CA PRO A 241 -10.31 4.10 3.56
C PRO A 241 -11.26 3.73 4.71
N GLY A 242 -11.23 4.51 5.78
CA GLY A 242 -12.05 4.29 6.96
C GLY A 242 -11.55 3.20 7.92
N VAL A 243 -10.45 2.49 7.60
CA VAL A 243 -9.79 1.61 8.56
C VAL A 243 -8.87 2.43 9.45
N GLU A 244 -9.24 2.53 10.72
CA GLU A 244 -8.53 3.25 11.75
C GLU A 244 -8.03 2.29 12.83
N LEU A 245 -7.10 2.77 13.65
CA LEU A 245 -6.54 2.02 14.78
C LEU A 245 -7.54 1.96 15.96
N LYS A 246 -8.72 1.36 15.70
CA LYS A 246 -9.80 1.19 16.69
C LYS A 246 -10.28 -0.25 16.74
N GLY A 247 -10.73 -0.67 17.92
CA GLY A 247 -11.34 -1.98 18.11
C GLY A 247 -10.41 -3.15 17.82
N GLY A 248 -10.85 -4.13 17.02
CA GLY A 248 -10.14 -5.38 16.76
C GLY A 248 -8.83 -5.22 15.95
N TRP A 249 -8.69 -4.16 15.17
CA TRP A 249 -7.51 -3.92 14.33
C TRP A 249 -6.22 -3.68 15.13
N ALA A 250 -6.33 -3.15 16.34
CA ALA A 250 -5.20 -2.94 17.24
C ALA A 250 -4.48 -4.26 17.65
N TRP A 251 -5.17 -5.40 17.52
CA TRP A 251 -4.64 -6.70 17.92
C TRP A 251 -4.05 -7.52 16.77
N VAL A 252 -4.24 -7.09 15.54
CA VAL A 252 -3.71 -7.81 14.36
C VAL A 252 -2.26 -7.42 14.13
N PRO A 253 -1.29 -8.33 14.32
CA PRO A 253 0.12 -8.03 14.09
C PRO A 253 0.38 -7.52 12.68
N LEU A 254 1.34 -6.66 12.48
CA LEU A 254 1.67 -5.93 11.26
C LEU A 254 0.63 -4.89 10.85
N THR A 255 -0.68 -5.21 10.86
CA THR A 255 -1.74 -4.22 10.60
C THR A 255 -1.74 -3.11 11.65
N ASN A 256 -1.59 -3.48 12.93
CA ASN A 256 -1.54 -2.50 14.02
C ASN A 256 -0.35 -1.54 13.87
N VAL A 257 0.83 -2.04 13.50
CA VAL A 257 2.01 -1.17 13.27
C VAL A 257 1.82 -0.32 12.01
N ALA A 258 1.25 -0.88 10.94
CA ALA A 258 0.97 -0.12 9.73
C ALA A 258 -0.04 1.01 9.99
N LEU A 259 -1.10 0.74 10.75
CA LEU A 259 -2.08 1.74 11.18
C LEU A 259 -1.46 2.78 12.14
N ALA A 260 -0.60 2.35 13.07
CA ALA A 260 0.12 3.27 13.95
C ALA A 260 1.01 4.25 13.16
N ILE A 261 1.71 3.79 12.14
CA ILE A 261 2.49 4.63 11.25
C ILE A 261 1.57 5.59 10.46
N LYS A 262 0.42 5.10 9.95
CA LYS A 262 -0.58 5.95 9.28
C LYS A 262 -1.10 7.05 10.21
N GLU A 263 -1.44 6.73 11.46
CA GLU A 263 -1.91 7.70 12.46
C GLU A 263 -0.81 8.69 12.88
N LEU A 264 0.45 8.25 12.96
CA LEU A 264 1.59 9.16 13.17
C LEU A 264 1.72 10.18 12.03
N ILE A 265 1.54 9.75 10.79
CA ILE A 265 1.57 10.65 9.63
C ILE A 265 0.38 11.62 9.68
N LYS A 266 -0.81 11.17 10.04
CA LYS A 266 -2.01 12.00 10.23
C LYS A 266 -1.86 12.99 11.39
N GLY A 267 -1.03 12.68 12.37
CA GLY A 267 -0.87 13.45 13.61
C GLY A 267 -1.96 13.21 14.64
N THR A 268 -2.71 12.12 14.47
CA THR A 268 -3.83 11.72 15.34
C THR A 268 -3.47 10.61 16.34
N MET A 269 -2.19 10.17 16.33
CA MET A 269 -1.73 9.04 17.12
C MET A 269 -1.69 9.35 18.62
N ASP A 270 -2.30 8.48 19.44
CA ASP A 270 -2.12 8.46 20.89
C ASP A 270 -0.81 7.74 21.24
N TYR A 271 0.11 8.45 21.89
CA TYR A 271 1.42 7.91 22.30
C TYR A 271 1.34 6.73 23.27
N PHE A 272 0.28 6.63 24.07
CA PHE A 272 0.07 5.49 24.96
C PHE A 272 -0.28 4.22 24.13
N GLN A 273 -1.14 4.37 23.15
CA GLN A 273 -1.46 3.28 22.21
C GLN A 273 -0.22 2.88 21.39
N LEU A 274 0.59 3.86 20.96
CA LEU A 274 1.85 3.60 20.25
C LEU A 274 2.78 2.72 21.08
N PHE A 275 2.96 3.05 22.36
CA PHE A 275 3.79 2.26 23.28
C PHE A 275 3.24 0.84 23.48
N ALA A 276 1.91 0.69 23.61
CA ALA A 276 1.26 -0.61 23.75
C ALA A 276 1.48 -1.48 22.49
N ILE A 277 1.34 -0.90 21.28
CA ILE A 277 1.57 -1.59 20.01
C ILE A 277 3.03 -1.99 19.87
N PHE A 278 3.96 -1.08 20.17
CA PHE A 278 5.40 -1.38 20.16
C PHE A 278 5.72 -2.55 21.07
N SER A 279 5.26 -2.50 22.33
CA SER A 279 5.53 -3.53 23.32
C SER A 279 4.95 -4.88 22.93
N SER A 280 3.69 -4.92 22.48
CA SER A 280 3.04 -6.15 22.03
C SER A 280 3.75 -6.77 20.82
N THR A 281 4.15 -5.96 19.85
CA THR A 281 4.87 -6.40 18.65
C THR A 281 6.29 -6.86 19.01
N ALA A 282 6.96 -6.19 19.95
CA ALA A 282 8.28 -6.60 20.45
C ALA A 282 8.22 -7.95 21.20
N VAL A 283 7.14 -8.21 21.96
CA VAL A 283 6.93 -9.52 22.61
C VAL A 283 6.76 -10.62 21.56
N ILE A 284 5.99 -10.36 20.51
CA ILE A 284 5.84 -11.33 19.39
C ILE A 284 7.19 -11.58 18.71
N ALA A 285 7.97 -10.52 18.44
CA ALA A 285 9.30 -10.63 17.86
C ALA A 285 10.23 -11.46 18.76
N GLY A 286 10.22 -11.21 20.06
CA GLY A 286 10.98 -11.97 21.05
C GLY A 286 10.59 -13.45 21.12
N ALA A 287 9.30 -13.74 21.08
CA ALA A 287 8.79 -15.12 21.05
C ALA A 287 9.21 -15.86 19.77
N LEU A 288 9.15 -15.20 18.61
CA LEU A 288 9.60 -15.76 17.34
C LEU A 288 11.12 -15.98 17.31
N LEU A 289 11.89 -15.05 17.86
CA LEU A 289 13.34 -15.22 18.00
C LEU A 289 13.69 -16.37 18.95
N TYR A 290 13.00 -16.47 20.08
CA TYR A 290 13.14 -17.62 21.00
C TYR A 290 12.80 -18.93 20.29
N PHE A 291 11.72 -18.97 19.54
CA PHE A 291 11.36 -20.13 18.73
C PHE A 291 12.47 -20.47 17.70
N CYS A 292 13.03 -19.47 17.03
CA CYS A 292 14.13 -19.65 16.09
C CYS A 292 15.36 -20.28 16.76
N VAL A 293 15.75 -19.79 17.93
CA VAL A 293 16.86 -20.34 18.73
C VAL A 293 16.54 -21.77 19.15
N TYR A 294 15.35 -22.02 19.67
CA TYR A 294 14.91 -23.37 20.06
C TYR A 294 14.93 -24.35 18.87
N TRP A 295 14.45 -23.88 17.70
CA TRP A 295 14.43 -24.68 16.47
C TRP A 295 15.84 -25.03 15.99
N PHE A 296 16.78 -24.08 16.05
CA PHE A 296 18.17 -24.28 15.69
C PHE A 296 18.89 -25.30 16.61
N ASN A 297 18.45 -25.45 17.85
CA ASN A 297 19.03 -26.44 18.77
C ASN A 297 18.58 -27.87 18.49
N LYS A 298 17.56 -28.09 17.62
CA LYS A 298 17.10 -29.44 17.25
C LYS A 298 17.96 -30.05 16.14
N GLU A 299 18.69 -31.11 16.43
CA GLU A 299 19.53 -31.82 15.45
C GLU A 299 18.76 -32.29 14.22
N LYS A 300 17.49 -32.74 14.36
CA LYS A 300 16.63 -33.15 13.25
C LYS A 300 16.37 -32.03 12.23
N VAL A 301 16.51 -30.76 12.62
CA VAL A 301 16.32 -29.59 11.76
C VAL A 301 17.63 -29.20 11.10
N LEU A 302 18.73 -29.32 11.82
CA LEU A 302 20.06 -28.95 11.31
C LEU A 302 20.55 -29.95 10.25
N PHE A 303 20.34 -31.24 10.46
CA PHE A 303 20.83 -32.32 9.60
C PHE A 303 19.74 -32.97 8.74
N ARG A 304 18.67 -32.26 8.48
CA ARG A 304 17.63 -32.66 7.55
C ARG A 304 18.10 -32.46 6.12
#